data_4a6989870f465b95a89052dac5ba108f
#
_entry.id   4a6989870f465b95a89052dac5ba108f
#
_cell.length_a   1.000
_cell.length_b   1.000
_cell.length_c   1.000
_cell.angle_alpha   90.00
_cell.angle_beta   90.00
_cell.angle_gamma   90.00
#
_symmetry.space_group_name_H-M   'P 1'
#
loop_
_entity.id
_entity.type
_entity.pdbx_description
1 polymer ?
#
loop_
_entity_poly.entity_id
_entity_poly.type
_entity_poly.pdbx_seq_one_letter_code
_entity_poly.pdbx_strand_id
1 'polypeptide(L)'
;MKRLTIAVCLLITGIALSVGGFINLKFICRDMKKSVNEIIEAAEKEDAGETESKCANAEKEWDKKNSLLGVYTNHSEMDELMMLMKQIRQLSADKEYDELIEKCRESVYRFEHIEETETPSFGNIF
;
A
#
# COMPACT_ATOMS: atom_id res chain seq x y z
N MET A 1 20.28 -39.26 -5.81
CA MET A 1 19.07 -38.80 -6.50
C MET A 1 18.05 -38.16 -5.57
N LYS A 2 17.75 -38.73 -4.40
CA LYS A 2 16.83 -38.11 -3.42
C LYS A 2 17.25 -36.72 -2.97
N ARG A 3 18.55 -36.50 -2.78
CA ARG A 3 19.08 -35.19 -2.36
C ARG A 3 18.86 -34.10 -3.43
N LEU A 4 19.04 -34.46 -4.70
CA LEU A 4 18.84 -33.54 -5.81
C LEU A 4 17.36 -33.20 -5.95
N THR A 5 16.46 -34.16 -5.81
CA THR A 5 15.02 -33.96 -5.87
C THR A 5 14.55 -32.99 -4.75
N ILE A 6 15.05 -33.20 -3.53
CA ILE A 6 14.74 -32.34 -2.39
C ILE A 6 15.24 -30.91 -2.65
N ALA A 7 16.46 -30.75 -3.16
CA ALA A 7 17.02 -29.43 -3.48
C ALA A 7 16.19 -28.70 -4.56
N VAL A 8 15.77 -29.42 -5.59
CA VAL A 8 14.94 -28.85 -6.66
C VAL A 8 13.57 -28.47 -6.11
N CYS A 9 12.94 -29.29 -5.29
CA CYS A 9 11.66 -28.98 -4.66
C CYS A 9 11.75 -27.73 -3.75
N LEU A 10 12.82 -27.62 -2.97
CA LEU A 10 13.04 -26.44 -2.12
C LEU A 10 13.22 -25.17 -2.96
N LEU A 11 13.96 -25.27 -4.05
CA LEU A 11 14.18 -24.14 -4.96
C LEU A 11 12.87 -23.68 -5.60
N ILE A 12 12.07 -24.61 -6.12
CA ILE A 12 10.77 -24.31 -6.74
C ILE A 12 9.83 -23.67 -5.70
N THR A 13 9.80 -24.23 -4.48
CA THR A 13 8.98 -23.68 -3.40
C THR A 13 9.41 -22.24 -3.05
N GLY A 14 10.72 -22.01 -2.95
CA GLY A 14 11.27 -20.67 -2.68
C GLY A 14 10.87 -19.65 -3.76
N ILE A 15 10.98 -20.04 -5.01
CA ILE A 15 10.58 -19.19 -6.15
C ILE A 15 9.07 -18.92 -6.11
N ALA A 16 8.26 -19.94 -5.87
CA ALA A 16 6.81 -19.80 -5.80
C ALA A 16 6.37 -18.86 -4.68
N LEU A 17 6.99 -18.94 -3.51
CA LEU A 17 6.73 -18.05 -2.37
C LEU A 17 7.12 -16.61 -2.69
N SER A 18 8.26 -16.41 -3.35
CA SER A 18 8.74 -15.08 -3.76
C SER A 18 7.79 -14.43 -4.76
N VAL A 19 7.39 -15.16 -5.79
CA VAL A 19 6.43 -14.66 -6.80
C VAL A 19 5.07 -14.37 -6.17
N GLY A 20 4.58 -15.25 -5.31
CA GLY A 20 3.34 -15.04 -4.57
C GLY A 20 3.40 -13.78 -3.70
N GLY A 21 4.52 -13.53 -3.05
CA GLY A 21 4.75 -12.33 -2.25
C GLY A 21 4.69 -11.04 -3.08
N PHE A 22 5.30 -11.03 -4.26
CA PHE A 22 5.25 -9.88 -5.17
C PHE A 22 3.85 -9.56 -5.66
N ILE A 23 3.11 -10.59 -6.05
CA ILE A 23 1.72 -10.44 -6.51
C ILE A 23 0.88 -9.85 -5.37
N ASN A 24 1.05 -10.36 -4.16
CA ASN A 24 0.33 -9.89 -2.98
C ASN A 24 0.66 -8.43 -2.67
N LEU A 25 1.93 -8.04 -2.74
CA LEU A 25 2.37 -6.65 -2.54
C LEU A 25 1.69 -5.71 -3.55
N LYS A 26 1.67 -6.08 -4.82
CA LYS A 26 1.02 -5.31 -5.87
C LYS A 26 -0.48 -5.14 -5.61
N PHE A 27 -1.16 -6.19 -5.19
CA PHE A 27 -2.58 -6.11 -4.85
C PHE A 27 -2.85 -5.20 -3.67
N ILE A 28 -2.03 -5.28 -2.62
CA ILE A 28 -2.16 -4.41 -1.43
C ILE A 28 -2.01 -2.94 -1.84
N CYS A 29 -0.95 -2.60 -2.55
CA CYS A 29 -0.69 -1.23 -2.99
C CYS A 29 -1.77 -0.71 -3.92
N ARG A 30 -2.23 -1.54 -4.85
CA ARG A 30 -3.32 -1.21 -5.77
C ARG A 30 -4.62 -0.92 -5.03
N ASP A 31 -5.00 -1.77 -4.07
CA ASP A 31 -6.22 -1.60 -3.28
C ASP A 31 -6.14 -0.35 -2.41
N MET A 32 -4.98 -0.08 -1.81
CA MET A 32 -4.79 1.12 -1.00
C MET A 32 -4.83 2.39 -1.86
N LYS A 33 -4.22 2.38 -3.04
CA LYS A 33 -4.29 3.51 -3.99
C LYS A 33 -5.74 3.77 -4.40
N LYS A 34 -6.50 2.73 -4.67
CA LYS A 34 -7.92 2.86 -5.02
C LYS A 34 -8.72 3.51 -3.89
N SER A 35 -8.54 3.04 -2.65
CA SER A 35 -9.21 3.59 -1.48
C SER A 35 -8.87 5.06 -1.26
N VAL A 36 -7.61 5.43 -1.42
CA VAL A 36 -7.15 6.83 -1.27
C VAL A 36 -7.70 7.70 -2.41
N ASN A 37 -7.73 7.20 -3.63
CA ASN A 37 -8.32 7.94 -4.78
C ASN A 37 -9.81 8.20 -4.58
N GLU A 38 -10.53 7.28 -3.94
CA GLU A 38 -11.93 7.50 -3.59
C GLU A 38 -12.10 8.65 -2.58
N ILE A 39 -11.15 8.81 -1.66
CA ILE A 39 -11.11 9.96 -0.74
C ILE A 39 -10.93 11.26 -1.53
N ILE A 40 -10.00 11.28 -2.49
CA ILE A 40 -9.74 12.45 -3.34
C ILE A 40 -11.02 12.87 -4.08
N GLU A 41 -11.72 11.92 -4.68
CA GLU A 41 -12.95 12.19 -5.41
C GLU A 41 -14.03 12.80 -4.51
N ALA A 42 -14.21 12.24 -3.31
CA ALA A 42 -15.17 12.76 -2.32
C ALA A 42 -14.78 14.17 -1.85
N ALA A 43 -13.49 14.40 -1.59
CA ALA A 43 -12.98 15.69 -1.13
C ALA A 43 -13.10 16.78 -2.23
N GLU A 44 -12.92 16.41 -3.48
CA GLU A 44 -13.11 17.35 -4.61
C GLU A 44 -14.54 17.83 -4.72
N LYS A 45 -15.51 17.01 -4.33
CA LYS A 45 -16.94 17.38 -4.29
C LYS A 45 -17.31 18.11 -3.01
N GLU A 46 -16.38 18.22 -2.07
CA GLU A 46 -16.60 18.81 -0.74
C GLU A 46 -17.77 18.16 0.02
N ASP A 47 -18.01 16.87 -0.23
CA ASP A 47 -19.03 16.09 0.45
C ASP A 47 -18.45 15.53 1.77
N ALA A 48 -18.79 16.18 2.87
CA ALA A 48 -18.25 15.84 4.20
C ALA A 48 -18.57 14.41 4.61
N GLY A 49 -19.81 13.98 4.42
CA GLY A 49 -20.25 12.63 4.80
C GLY A 49 -19.58 11.54 3.99
N GLU A 50 -19.48 11.72 2.67
CA GLU A 50 -18.81 10.78 1.79
C GLU A 50 -17.30 10.75 2.05
N THR A 51 -16.67 11.90 2.23
CA THR A 51 -15.25 12.01 2.52
C THR A 51 -14.90 11.26 3.82
N GLU A 52 -15.68 11.48 4.87
CA GLU A 52 -15.48 10.79 6.15
C GLU A 52 -15.65 9.29 6.02
N SER A 53 -16.67 8.85 5.29
CA SER A 53 -16.93 7.44 5.02
C SER A 53 -15.78 6.79 4.26
N LYS A 54 -15.27 7.45 3.23
CA LYS A 54 -14.14 6.94 2.44
C LYS A 54 -12.84 6.91 3.25
N CYS A 55 -12.61 7.90 4.10
CA CYS A 55 -11.47 7.89 5.03
C CYS A 55 -11.55 6.73 6.01
N ALA A 56 -12.73 6.47 6.57
CA ALA A 56 -12.94 5.33 7.48
C ALA A 56 -12.70 4.00 6.78
N ASN A 57 -13.14 3.86 5.54
CA ASN A 57 -12.91 2.66 4.74
C ASN A 57 -11.42 2.45 4.44
N ALA A 58 -10.71 3.50 4.07
CA ALA A 58 -9.26 3.45 3.82
C ALA A 58 -8.49 3.07 5.08
N GLU A 59 -8.87 3.61 6.23
CA GLU A 59 -8.27 3.27 7.52
C GLU A 59 -8.48 1.80 7.88
N LYS A 60 -9.68 1.27 7.64
CA LYS A 60 -9.99 -0.15 7.82
C LYS A 60 -9.13 -1.04 6.93
N GLU A 61 -8.99 -0.69 5.66
CA GLU A 61 -8.14 -1.42 4.72
C GLU A 61 -6.67 -1.38 5.16
N TRP A 62 -6.21 -0.22 5.60
CA TRP A 62 -4.87 -0.05 6.14
C TRP A 62 -4.63 -0.94 7.36
N ASP A 63 -5.55 -0.95 8.31
CA ASP A 63 -5.44 -1.76 9.53
C ASP A 63 -5.37 -3.27 9.24
N LYS A 64 -6.05 -3.71 8.19
CA LYS A 64 -6.00 -5.11 7.76
C LYS A 64 -4.70 -5.47 7.04
N LYS A 65 -4.13 -4.52 6.29
CA LYS A 65 -3.04 -4.80 5.34
C LYS A 65 -1.68 -4.31 5.80
N ASN A 66 -1.61 -3.44 6.80
CA ASN A 66 -0.35 -2.83 7.22
C ASN A 66 0.69 -3.83 7.72
N SER A 67 0.28 -4.82 8.50
CA SER A 67 1.21 -5.84 9.01
C SER A 67 1.78 -6.71 7.88
N LEU A 68 0.97 -7.01 6.88
CA LEU A 68 1.40 -7.77 5.71
C LEU A 68 2.35 -6.94 4.84
N LEU A 69 2.01 -5.67 4.63
CA LEU A 69 2.86 -4.74 3.88
C LEU A 69 4.20 -4.53 4.58
N GLY A 70 4.22 -4.49 5.92
CA GLY A 70 5.42 -4.34 6.73
C GLY A 70 6.42 -5.48 6.58
N VAL A 71 6.00 -6.65 6.10
CA VAL A 71 6.90 -7.77 5.79
C VAL A 71 7.75 -7.45 4.55
N TYR A 72 7.21 -6.68 3.60
CA TYR A 72 7.84 -6.40 2.31
C TYR A 72 8.55 -5.05 2.24
N THR A 73 8.32 -4.15 3.19
CA THR A 73 8.90 -2.81 3.15
C THR A 73 9.56 -2.46 4.49
N ASN A 74 10.34 -1.39 4.51
CA ASN A 74 11.07 -1.00 5.71
C ASN A 74 10.19 -0.20 6.69
N HIS A 75 10.63 -0.11 7.95
CA HIS A 75 9.91 0.58 9.02
C HIS A 75 9.71 2.06 8.75
N SER A 76 10.67 2.71 8.10
CA SER A 76 10.59 4.13 7.77
C SER A 76 9.42 4.43 6.83
N GLU A 77 9.26 3.63 5.79
CA GLU A 77 8.13 3.75 4.85
C GLU A 77 6.80 3.48 5.54
N MET A 78 6.76 2.47 6.41
CA MET A 78 5.55 2.15 7.17
C MET A 78 5.15 3.27 8.12
N ASP A 79 6.12 3.87 8.82
CA ASP A 79 5.87 4.97 9.74
C ASP A 79 5.35 6.20 9.01
N GLU A 80 5.90 6.52 7.84
CA GLU A 80 5.45 7.63 7.02
C GLU A 80 4.03 7.42 6.51
N LEU A 81 3.71 6.22 6.05
CA LEU A 81 2.35 5.87 5.61
C LEU A 81 1.35 5.95 6.77
N MET A 82 1.72 5.45 7.93
CA MET A 82 0.87 5.52 9.13
C MET A 82 0.60 6.98 9.50
N MET A 83 1.63 7.83 9.45
CA MET A 83 1.48 9.26 9.73
C MET A 83 0.55 9.93 8.72
N LEU A 84 0.71 9.64 7.42
CA LEU A 84 -0.15 10.16 6.37
C LEU A 84 -1.61 9.74 6.56
N MET A 85 -1.86 8.48 6.91
CA MET A 85 -3.23 8.01 7.16
C MET A 85 -3.88 8.74 8.33
N LYS A 86 -3.13 9.03 9.40
CA LYS A 86 -3.61 9.81 10.54
C LYS A 86 -3.90 11.26 10.16
N GLN A 87 -3.02 11.87 9.36
CA GLN A 87 -3.20 13.25 8.88
C GLN A 87 -4.43 13.36 7.99
N ILE A 88 -4.61 12.40 7.07
CA ILE A 88 -5.78 12.33 6.20
C ILE A 88 -7.07 12.28 7.03
N ARG A 89 -7.09 11.47 8.07
CA ARG A 89 -8.24 11.33 8.96
C ARG A 89 -8.57 12.65 9.66
N GLN A 90 -7.54 13.33 10.18
CA GLN A 90 -7.69 14.61 10.88
C GLN A 90 -8.16 15.72 9.93
N LEU A 91 -7.58 15.80 8.74
CA LEU A 91 -7.95 16.81 7.74
C LEU A 91 -9.39 16.62 7.25
N SER A 92 -9.85 15.37 7.16
CA SER A 92 -11.25 15.08 6.86
C SER A 92 -12.19 15.59 7.95
N ALA A 93 -11.84 15.37 9.22
CA ALA A 93 -12.62 15.86 10.36
C ALA A 93 -12.68 17.39 10.40
N ASP A 94 -11.58 18.06 10.04
CA ASP A 94 -11.46 19.52 10.03
C ASP A 94 -12.02 20.14 8.73
N LYS A 95 -12.45 19.35 7.78
CA LYS A 95 -12.96 19.76 6.47
C LYS A 95 -11.95 20.60 5.66
N GLU A 96 -10.67 20.33 5.86
CA GLU A 96 -9.56 20.95 5.13
C GLU A 96 -9.27 20.17 3.84
N TYR A 97 -10.14 20.35 2.85
CA TYR A 97 -10.15 19.50 1.66
C TYR A 97 -8.93 19.66 0.75
N ASP A 98 -8.41 20.87 0.61
CA ASP A 98 -7.23 21.11 -0.23
C ASP A 98 -5.99 20.39 0.30
N GLU A 99 -5.73 20.51 1.60
CA GLU A 99 -4.65 19.77 2.26
C GLU A 99 -4.90 18.27 2.27
N LEU A 100 -6.17 17.87 2.46
CA LEU A 100 -6.57 16.45 2.42
C LEU A 100 -6.19 15.82 1.09
N ILE A 101 -6.54 16.48 -0.01
CA ILE A 101 -6.23 16.00 -1.36
C ILE A 101 -4.71 15.90 -1.56
N GLU A 102 -3.97 16.89 -1.10
CA GLU A 102 -2.51 16.90 -1.18
C GLU A 102 -1.91 15.70 -0.44
N LYS A 103 -2.36 15.44 0.79
CA LYS A 103 -1.90 14.29 1.58
C LYS A 103 -2.30 12.95 0.96
N CYS A 104 -3.47 12.88 0.36
CA CYS A 104 -3.91 11.70 -0.37
C CYS A 104 -3.00 11.43 -1.58
N ARG A 105 -2.65 12.45 -2.34
CA ARG A 105 -1.73 12.33 -3.48
C ARG A 105 -0.34 11.88 -3.03
N GLU A 106 0.15 12.41 -1.92
CA GLU A 106 1.40 11.98 -1.31
C GLU A 106 1.36 10.49 -0.94
N SER A 107 0.25 10.03 -0.36
CA SER A 107 0.07 8.61 -0.02
C SER A 107 0.08 7.72 -1.26
N VAL A 108 -0.60 8.12 -2.32
CA VAL A 108 -0.61 7.38 -3.60
C VAL A 108 0.81 7.26 -4.15
N TYR A 109 1.55 8.35 -4.14
CA TYR A 109 2.95 8.37 -4.58
C TYR A 109 3.81 7.38 -3.77
N ARG A 110 3.62 7.33 -2.46
CA ARG A 110 4.36 6.41 -1.60
C ARG A 110 4.02 4.94 -1.89
N PHE A 111 2.77 4.63 -2.13
CA PHE A 111 2.38 3.27 -2.52
C PHE A 111 2.99 2.88 -3.88
N GLU A 112 3.01 3.79 -4.84
CA GLU A 112 3.66 3.58 -6.13
C GLU A 112 5.16 3.36 -5.97
N HIS A 113 5.81 4.14 -5.10
CA HIS A 113 7.23 4.00 -4.81
C HIS A 113 7.55 2.63 -4.20
N ILE A 114 6.71 2.14 -3.30
CA ILE A 114 6.87 0.79 -2.71
C ILE A 114 6.75 -0.27 -3.81
N GLU A 115 5.76 -0.17 -4.68
CA GLU A 115 5.60 -1.10 -5.80
C GLU A 115 6.86 -1.15 -6.69
N GLU A 116 7.40 0.01 -7.03
CA GLU A 116 8.58 0.12 -7.90
C GLU A 116 9.85 -0.37 -7.22
N THR A 117 10.03 -0.04 -5.94
CA THR A 117 11.26 -0.36 -5.20
C THR A 117 11.35 -1.82 -4.82
N GLU A 118 10.22 -2.41 -4.42
CA GLU A 118 10.19 -3.80 -3.95
C GLU A 118 9.95 -4.81 -5.07
N THR A 119 9.55 -4.34 -6.26
CA THR A 119 9.40 -5.19 -7.43
C THR A 119 10.77 -5.38 -8.10
N PRO A 120 11.26 -6.63 -8.27
CA PRO A 120 12.51 -6.84 -8.99
C PRO A 120 12.33 -6.42 -10.44
N SER A 121 13.10 -5.43 -10.87
CA SER A 121 13.19 -5.09 -12.27
C SER A 121 14.36 -5.86 -12.88
N PHE A 122 14.20 -6.31 -14.11
CA PHE A 122 15.28 -6.98 -14.82
C PHE A 122 16.54 -6.11 -14.92
N GLY A 123 16.38 -4.79 -14.93
CA GLY A 123 17.47 -3.84 -14.93
C GLY A 123 18.28 -3.81 -13.62
N ASN A 124 17.71 -4.22 -12.50
CA ASN A 124 18.40 -4.27 -11.21
C ASN A 124 19.07 -5.63 -10.92
N ILE A 125 18.76 -6.64 -11.70
CA ILE A 125 19.33 -8.00 -11.57
C ILE A 125 20.57 -8.13 -12.46
N PHE A 126 20.65 -7.38 -13.53
CA PHE A 126 21.76 -7.37 -14.50
C PHE A 126 22.52 -6.00 -14.48
#